data_7da9e25e51a9515ba19f5bb6b44cd26b
#
_entry.id   7da9e25e51a9515ba19f5bb6b44cd26b
#
_cell.length_a   1.000
_cell.length_b   1.000
_cell.length_c   1.000
_cell.angle_alpha   90.00
_cell.angle_beta   90.00
_cell.angle_gamma   90.00
#
_symmetry.space_group_name_H-M   'P 1'
#
loop_
_entity.id
_entity.type
_entity.pdbx_description
1 polymer ?
#
loop_
_entity_poly.entity_id
_entity_poly.type
_entity_poly.pdbx_seq_one_letter_code
_entity_poly.pdbx_strand_id
1 'polypeptide(L)'
;MPRHITVAFPGQGSQYVGMLDHLPEGFINNFKDEIRESLEFDILDIIKNGSEEKLNKTSITQPAILLTSYLEYKFMLDKLNIEPDLLCGHSLGEYTALVAAQAITLRDALRVVHKRGLYMEESLSGSMFAILNTDMKIIDDCCQKASSKSNKIVSPANINSSKQVVIAGEDEAVELAIEYLKNNGAKKCIRLNVSVPSHCELMYEAATKLSTILDEIKINNCEYELIHNLDAKKSNDFSSIKNKLILQLTKPVQWSDIMTHVKTKNGIFIECGPKNILSGLAKANDIDNIYTTSSSTFISEMGKIL
;
A
#
# COMPACT_ATOMS: atom_id res chain seq x y z
N MET A 1 26.33 16.62 5.08
CA MET A 1 24.94 17.11 4.93
C MET A 1 24.03 16.02 5.46
N PRO A 2 22.96 16.32 6.19
CA PRO A 2 21.98 15.31 6.57
C PRO A 2 21.49 14.60 5.30
N ARG A 3 21.37 13.28 5.36
CA ARG A 3 20.88 12.48 4.23
C ARG A 3 19.37 12.60 4.18
N HIS A 4 18.82 12.78 2.99
CA HIS A 4 17.36 12.74 2.78
C HIS A 4 16.80 11.38 3.17
N ILE A 5 15.77 11.35 4.00
CA ILE A 5 15.15 10.12 4.50
C ILE A 5 13.74 9.98 3.89
N THR A 6 13.56 8.96 3.08
CA THR A 6 12.25 8.54 2.58
C THR A 6 11.75 7.35 3.40
N VAL A 7 10.56 7.45 3.97
CA VAL A 7 9.89 6.32 4.64
C VAL A 7 8.71 5.86 3.79
N ALA A 8 8.69 4.57 3.47
CA ALA A 8 7.67 3.94 2.65
C ALA A 8 6.91 2.86 3.42
N PHE A 9 5.59 2.84 3.29
CA PHE A 9 4.71 1.92 4.01
C PHE A 9 4.13 0.87 3.07
N PRO A 10 4.22 -0.46 3.44
CA PRO A 10 3.73 -1.53 2.60
C PRO A 10 2.20 -1.61 2.59
N GLY A 11 1.69 -2.28 1.57
CA GLY A 11 0.29 -2.62 1.43
C GLY A 11 -0.02 -4.09 1.72
N GLN A 12 -1.21 -4.51 1.31
CA GLN A 12 -1.72 -5.88 1.46
C GLN A 12 -0.77 -6.91 0.83
N GLY A 13 -0.58 -8.06 1.51
CA GLY A 13 0.40 -9.09 1.17
C GLY A 13 1.61 -9.11 2.11
N SER A 14 1.81 -8.05 2.90
CA SER A 14 2.89 -7.99 3.90
C SER A 14 2.53 -8.59 5.26
N GLN A 15 1.24 -8.81 5.57
CA GLN A 15 0.76 -9.33 6.84
C GLN A 15 1.26 -10.74 7.16
N TYR A 16 1.39 -11.04 8.45
CA TYR A 16 1.58 -12.37 9.02
C TYR A 16 1.21 -12.34 10.51
N VAL A 17 0.83 -13.49 11.04
CA VAL A 17 0.48 -13.62 12.47
C VAL A 17 1.74 -13.39 13.31
N GLY A 18 1.65 -12.56 14.36
CA GLY A 18 2.79 -12.19 15.20
C GLY A 18 3.65 -11.04 14.66
N MET A 19 3.19 -10.30 13.64
CA MET A 19 3.98 -9.23 13.02
C MET A 19 4.30 -8.03 13.95
N LEU A 20 3.72 -7.99 15.17
CA LEU A 20 4.04 -7.01 16.23
C LEU A 20 4.95 -7.58 17.35
N ASP A 21 5.29 -8.88 17.33
CA ASP A 21 5.98 -9.55 18.44
C ASP A 21 7.37 -9.00 18.72
N HIS A 22 8.00 -8.34 17.76
CA HIS A 22 9.32 -7.72 17.90
C HIS A 22 9.28 -6.36 18.62
N LEU A 23 8.09 -5.73 18.74
CA LEU A 23 7.94 -4.47 19.47
C LEU A 23 7.71 -4.72 20.98
N PRO A 24 8.31 -3.90 21.86
CA PRO A 24 8.07 -4.02 23.30
C PRO A 24 6.61 -3.82 23.66
N GLU A 25 6.03 -4.71 24.46
CA GLU A 25 4.63 -4.64 24.90
C GLU A 25 4.29 -3.30 25.60
N GLY A 26 5.22 -2.79 26.43
CA GLY A 26 5.06 -1.49 27.09
C GLY A 26 4.95 -0.34 26.10
N PHE A 27 5.62 -0.42 24.93
CA PHE A 27 5.48 0.57 23.86
C PHE A 27 4.10 0.48 23.20
N ILE A 28 3.64 -0.73 22.87
CA ILE A 28 2.31 -0.94 22.25
C ILE A 28 1.19 -0.47 23.18
N ASN A 29 1.34 -0.67 24.49
CA ASN A 29 0.34 -0.28 25.50
C ASN A 29 0.07 1.24 25.51
N ASN A 30 1.00 2.08 25.08
CA ASN A 30 0.79 3.54 24.96
C ASN A 30 -0.30 3.90 23.93
N PHE A 31 -0.62 3.02 23.01
CA PHE A 31 -1.61 3.21 21.94
C PHE A 31 -2.90 2.40 22.15
N LYS A 32 -2.95 1.60 23.21
CA LYS A 32 -3.99 0.57 23.40
C LYS A 32 -5.40 1.13 23.46
N ASP A 33 -5.59 2.26 24.15
CA ASP A 33 -6.92 2.87 24.29
C ASP A 33 -7.39 3.44 22.95
N GLU A 34 -6.52 4.16 22.23
CA GLU A 34 -6.82 4.69 20.90
C GLU A 34 -7.17 3.56 19.91
N ILE A 35 -6.42 2.44 19.94
CA ILE A 35 -6.66 1.28 19.07
C ILE A 35 -8.04 0.66 19.39
N ARG A 36 -8.36 0.44 20.68
CA ARG A 36 -9.62 -0.16 21.10
C ARG A 36 -10.84 0.68 20.77
N GLU A 37 -10.71 2.00 20.84
CA GLU A 37 -11.79 2.93 20.48
C GLU A 37 -12.00 3.06 18.96
N SER A 38 -11.07 2.55 18.15
CA SER A 38 -11.09 2.69 16.70
C SER A 38 -11.91 1.61 15.98
N LEU A 39 -11.94 0.40 16.54
CA LEU A 39 -12.51 -0.80 15.91
C LEU A 39 -13.40 -1.56 16.90
N GLU A 40 -14.46 -2.19 16.40
CA GLU A 40 -15.42 -2.98 17.20
C GLU A 40 -14.87 -4.38 17.60
N PHE A 41 -13.60 -4.67 17.26
CA PHE A 41 -12.94 -5.94 17.54
C PHE A 41 -11.49 -5.71 17.99
N ASP A 42 -10.92 -6.69 18.70
CA ASP A 42 -9.54 -6.63 19.17
C ASP A 42 -8.56 -6.98 18.05
N ILE A 43 -8.07 -5.95 17.35
CA ILE A 43 -7.11 -6.12 16.26
C ILE A 43 -5.74 -6.60 16.76
N LEU A 44 -5.34 -6.24 18.01
CA LEU A 44 -4.07 -6.68 18.57
C LEU A 44 -4.09 -8.19 18.85
N ASP A 45 -5.21 -8.72 19.35
CA ASP A 45 -5.37 -10.15 19.52
C ASP A 45 -5.38 -10.90 18.17
N ILE A 46 -6.05 -10.34 17.16
CA ILE A 46 -6.05 -10.93 15.82
C ILE A 46 -4.65 -10.98 15.22
N ILE A 47 -3.85 -9.92 15.38
CA ILE A 47 -2.46 -9.87 14.88
C ILE A 47 -1.60 -10.91 15.62
N LYS A 48 -1.76 -11.05 16.94
CA LYS A 48 -0.92 -11.90 17.77
C LYS A 48 -1.31 -13.38 17.71
N ASN A 49 -2.61 -13.67 17.80
CA ASN A 49 -3.14 -15.01 18.04
C ASN A 49 -4.18 -15.47 16.98
N GLY A 50 -4.57 -14.61 16.06
CA GLY A 50 -5.58 -14.91 15.04
C GLY A 50 -5.11 -15.96 14.03
N SER A 51 -6.08 -16.57 13.31
CA SER A 51 -5.76 -17.45 12.20
C SER A 51 -5.29 -16.64 10.97
N GLU A 52 -4.45 -17.23 10.13
CA GLU A 52 -4.07 -16.63 8.85
C GLU A 52 -5.29 -16.31 7.98
N GLU A 53 -6.30 -17.20 7.98
CA GLU A 53 -7.56 -16.98 7.26
C GLU A 53 -8.26 -15.70 7.70
N LYS A 54 -8.36 -15.46 9.02
CA LYS A 54 -8.98 -14.25 9.58
C LYS A 54 -8.14 -13.01 9.24
N LEU A 55 -6.82 -13.10 9.41
CA LEU A 55 -5.90 -12.00 9.12
C LEU A 55 -5.87 -11.64 7.63
N ASN A 56 -6.12 -12.61 6.73
CA ASN A 56 -6.13 -12.42 5.27
C ASN A 56 -7.46 -11.88 4.72
N LYS A 57 -8.50 -11.67 5.53
CA LYS A 57 -9.68 -10.92 5.10
C LYS A 57 -9.30 -9.46 4.90
N THR A 58 -9.60 -8.89 3.75
CA THR A 58 -9.20 -7.53 3.36
C THR A 58 -9.60 -6.49 4.41
N SER A 59 -10.79 -6.62 4.98
CA SER A 59 -11.31 -5.77 6.07
C SER A 59 -10.51 -5.86 7.38
N ILE A 60 -9.79 -6.94 7.60
CA ILE A 60 -8.91 -7.15 8.76
C ILE A 60 -7.46 -6.86 8.41
N THR A 61 -7.01 -7.31 7.23
CA THR A 61 -5.64 -7.10 6.75
C THR A 61 -5.26 -5.62 6.72
N GLN A 62 -6.16 -4.77 6.22
CA GLN A 62 -5.86 -3.35 6.06
C GLN A 62 -5.60 -2.64 7.39
N PRO A 63 -6.47 -2.69 8.40
CA PRO A 63 -6.17 -2.08 9.70
C PRO A 63 -4.98 -2.75 10.40
N ALA A 64 -4.77 -4.06 10.23
CA ALA A 64 -3.64 -4.77 10.84
C ALA A 64 -2.29 -4.28 10.30
N ILE A 65 -2.14 -4.13 8.97
CA ILE A 65 -0.92 -3.61 8.35
C ILE A 65 -0.71 -2.14 8.70
N LEU A 66 -1.77 -1.31 8.61
CA LEU A 66 -1.68 0.10 8.97
C LEU A 66 -1.18 0.27 10.39
N LEU A 67 -1.79 -0.43 11.36
CA LEU A 67 -1.42 -0.36 12.76
C LEU A 67 0.03 -0.80 12.97
N THR A 68 0.42 -1.95 12.43
CA THR A 68 1.79 -2.47 12.57
C THR A 68 2.81 -1.49 12.01
N SER A 69 2.60 -1.02 10.78
CA SER A 69 3.52 -0.08 10.12
C SER A 69 3.61 1.25 10.86
N TYR A 70 2.49 1.76 11.40
CA TYR A 70 2.50 2.99 12.19
C TYR A 70 3.22 2.81 13.53
N LEU A 71 3.01 1.70 14.23
CA LEU A 71 3.73 1.43 15.49
C LEU A 71 5.23 1.25 15.27
N GLU A 72 5.63 0.55 14.20
CA GLU A 72 7.04 0.45 13.81
C GLU A 72 7.64 1.82 13.47
N TYR A 73 6.90 2.67 12.76
CA TYR A 73 7.31 4.04 12.45
C TYR A 73 7.53 4.86 13.73
N LYS A 74 6.58 4.84 14.66
CA LYS A 74 6.71 5.54 15.95
C LYS A 74 7.87 5.03 16.77
N PHE A 75 8.08 3.71 16.79
CA PHE A 75 9.21 3.10 17.49
C PHE A 75 10.56 3.48 16.86
N MET A 76 10.63 3.49 15.54
CA MET A 76 11.82 3.95 14.81
C MET A 76 12.17 5.40 15.16
N LEU A 77 11.19 6.32 15.14
CA LEU A 77 11.42 7.72 15.49
C LEU A 77 11.92 7.87 16.94
N ASP A 78 11.31 7.12 17.89
CA ASP A 78 11.72 7.13 19.31
C ASP A 78 13.17 6.66 19.50
N LYS A 79 13.59 5.62 18.76
CA LYS A 79 14.93 5.02 18.90
C LYS A 79 16.03 5.76 18.19
N LEU A 80 15.72 6.36 17.05
CA LEU A 80 16.74 6.99 16.18
C LEU A 80 16.75 8.52 16.27
N ASN A 81 15.73 9.14 16.86
CA ASN A 81 15.54 10.59 16.93
C ASN A 81 15.72 11.26 15.56
N ILE A 82 15.02 10.73 14.55
CA ILE A 82 15.04 11.19 13.15
C ILE A 82 13.70 11.73 12.74
N GLU A 83 13.70 12.55 11.69
CA GLU A 83 12.51 13.01 11.00
C GLU A 83 12.58 12.60 9.53
N PRO A 84 11.48 12.12 8.91
CA PRO A 84 11.46 11.84 7.49
C PRO A 84 11.33 13.13 6.69
N ASP A 85 11.98 13.18 5.53
CA ASP A 85 11.79 14.26 4.56
C ASP A 85 10.64 13.96 3.60
N LEU A 86 10.39 12.66 3.33
CA LEU A 86 9.41 12.19 2.37
C LEU A 86 8.71 10.94 2.89
N LEU A 87 7.38 10.94 2.79
CA LEU A 87 6.53 9.80 3.09
C LEU A 87 5.83 9.32 1.83
N CYS A 88 5.74 8.01 1.65
CA CYS A 88 4.91 7.39 0.63
C CYS A 88 4.42 6.02 1.12
N GLY A 89 3.47 5.44 0.42
CA GLY A 89 2.99 4.10 0.74
C GLY A 89 2.34 3.46 -0.47
N HIS A 90 2.37 2.15 -0.55
CA HIS A 90 1.79 1.40 -1.66
C HIS A 90 0.34 1.02 -1.33
N SER A 91 -0.62 1.47 -2.12
CA SER A 91 -2.05 1.20 -1.92
C SER A 91 -2.51 1.55 -0.50
N LEU A 92 -2.80 0.56 0.34
CA LEU A 92 -3.11 0.74 1.76
C LEU A 92 -2.05 1.58 2.50
N GLY A 93 -0.77 1.37 2.19
CA GLY A 93 0.33 2.09 2.83
C GLY A 93 0.25 3.61 2.70
N GLU A 94 -0.48 4.15 1.72
CA GLU A 94 -0.74 5.58 1.59
C GLU A 94 -1.53 6.13 2.78
N TYR A 95 -2.45 5.34 3.36
CA TYR A 95 -3.16 5.72 4.59
C TYR A 95 -2.22 5.75 5.80
N THR A 96 -1.30 4.79 5.89
CA THR A 96 -0.25 4.83 6.92
C THR A 96 0.63 6.06 6.77
N ALA A 97 1.02 6.42 5.54
CA ALA A 97 1.79 7.63 5.25
C ALA A 97 1.03 8.90 5.67
N LEU A 98 -0.30 8.96 5.47
CA LEU A 98 -1.13 10.07 5.92
C LEU A 98 -1.20 10.19 7.45
N VAL A 99 -1.26 9.06 8.19
CA VAL A 99 -1.18 9.08 9.66
C VAL A 99 0.21 9.54 10.11
N ALA A 100 1.28 9.03 9.50
CA ALA A 100 2.65 9.44 9.78
C ALA A 100 2.89 10.93 9.49
N ALA A 101 2.24 11.46 8.44
CA ALA A 101 2.27 12.88 8.07
C ALA A 101 1.32 13.75 8.92
N GLN A 102 0.65 13.18 9.93
CA GLN A 102 -0.34 13.84 10.80
C GLN A 102 -1.53 14.47 10.04
N ALA A 103 -1.76 14.04 8.82
CA ALA A 103 -2.90 14.48 8.02
C ALA A 103 -4.22 13.88 8.53
N ILE A 104 -4.21 12.66 9.03
CA ILE A 104 -5.36 11.98 9.66
C ILE A 104 -4.94 11.34 10.99
N THR A 105 -5.87 11.19 11.94
CA THR A 105 -5.61 10.49 13.20
C THR A 105 -5.47 8.98 12.99
N LEU A 106 -4.76 8.29 13.87
CA LEU A 106 -4.69 6.82 13.84
C LEU A 106 -6.09 6.20 13.95
N ARG A 107 -6.93 6.75 14.85
CA ARG A 107 -8.32 6.33 15.06
C ARG A 107 -9.13 6.39 13.75
N ASP A 108 -9.12 7.54 13.09
CA ASP A 108 -9.88 7.72 11.84
C ASP A 108 -9.33 6.84 10.73
N ALA A 109 -8.01 6.72 10.61
CA ALA A 109 -7.36 5.87 9.63
C ALA A 109 -7.75 4.40 9.80
N LEU A 110 -7.72 3.85 11.02
CA LEU A 110 -8.13 2.47 11.31
C LEU A 110 -9.59 2.22 10.91
N ARG A 111 -10.50 3.14 11.27
CA ARG A 111 -11.92 3.07 10.88
C ARG A 111 -12.09 3.12 9.37
N VAL A 112 -11.43 4.06 8.70
CA VAL A 112 -11.52 4.25 7.26
C VAL A 112 -11.02 3.01 6.51
N VAL A 113 -9.82 2.49 6.86
CA VAL A 113 -9.27 1.34 6.11
C VAL A 113 -10.01 0.03 6.41
N HIS A 114 -10.60 -0.11 7.61
CA HIS A 114 -11.51 -1.22 7.89
C HIS A 114 -12.74 -1.17 6.98
N LYS A 115 -13.41 -0.01 6.89
CA LYS A 115 -14.56 0.20 6.00
C LYS A 115 -14.16 0.08 4.52
N ARG A 116 -13.00 0.61 4.14
CA ARG A 116 -12.44 0.43 2.79
C ARG A 116 -12.32 -1.07 2.46
N GLY A 117 -11.77 -1.87 3.38
CA GLY A 117 -11.65 -3.31 3.23
C GLY A 117 -13.00 -4.01 3.06
N LEU A 118 -14.00 -3.68 3.89
CA LEU A 118 -15.35 -4.21 3.78
C LEU A 118 -15.99 -3.88 2.42
N TYR A 119 -15.92 -2.62 1.98
CA TYR A 119 -16.48 -2.21 0.69
C TYR A 119 -15.80 -2.89 -0.50
N MET A 120 -14.49 -3.12 -0.41
CA MET A 120 -13.75 -3.87 -1.42
C MET A 120 -14.17 -5.35 -1.44
N GLU A 121 -14.43 -5.99 -0.29
CA GLU A 121 -14.92 -7.37 -0.19
C GLU A 121 -16.33 -7.53 -0.76
N GLU A 122 -17.17 -6.49 -0.69
CA GLU A 122 -18.51 -6.46 -1.27
C GLU A 122 -18.52 -6.26 -2.80
N SER A 123 -17.39 -5.88 -3.39
CA SER A 123 -17.28 -5.61 -4.82
C SER A 123 -17.27 -6.90 -5.65
N LEU A 124 -17.41 -6.76 -6.97
CA LEU A 124 -17.39 -7.89 -7.89
C LEU A 124 -16.09 -8.68 -7.76
N SER A 125 -16.23 -10.01 -7.80
CA SER A 125 -15.07 -10.93 -7.78
C SER A 125 -14.23 -10.81 -9.05
N GLY A 126 -12.96 -11.17 -8.94
CA GLY A 126 -12.03 -11.18 -10.05
C GLY A 126 -10.64 -11.61 -9.62
N SER A 127 -9.66 -11.38 -10.44
CA SER A 127 -8.28 -11.78 -10.19
C SER A 127 -7.28 -10.69 -10.52
N MET A 128 -6.07 -10.87 -9.95
CA MET A 128 -4.91 -10.02 -10.22
C MET A 128 -3.72 -10.88 -10.63
N PHE A 129 -2.97 -10.40 -11.62
CA PHE A 129 -1.76 -11.07 -12.11
C PHE A 129 -0.60 -10.10 -12.22
N ALA A 130 0.57 -10.50 -11.72
CA ALA A 130 1.82 -9.81 -11.95
C ALA A 130 2.41 -10.25 -13.30
N ILE A 131 2.61 -9.29 -14.19
CA ILE A 131 3.22 -9.45 -15.50
C ILE A 131 4.66 -8.96 -15.41
N LEU A 132 5.60 -9.85 -15.68
CA LEU A 132 7.02 -9.55 -15.52
C LEU A 132 7.73 -9.38 -16.85
N ASN A 133 8.63 -8.39 -16.91
CA ASN A 133 9.52 -8.10 -18.07
C ASN A 133 8.76 -7.98 -19.39
N THR A 134 7.62 -7.30 -19.37
CA THR A 134 6.80 -6.99 -20.54
C THR A 134 6.57 -5.49 -20.61
N ASP A 135 6.69 -4.92 -21.79
CA ASP A 135 6.50 -3.49 -22.04
C ASP A 135 5.08 -3.05 -21.65
N MET A 136 4.96 -1.89 -21.01
CA MET A 136 3.69 -1.34 -20.53
C MET A 136 2.67 -1.17 -21.66
N LYS A 137 3.12 -0.74 -22.84
CA LYS A 137 2.24 -0.57 -24.01
C LYS A 137 1.64 -1.90 -24.47
N ILE A 138 2.45 -2.98 -24.47
CA ILE A 138 1.95 -4.32 -24.80
C ILE A 138 0.90 -4.77 -23.77
N ILE A 139 1.15 -4.50 -22.48
CA ILE A 139 0.21 -4.86 -21.41
C ILE A 139 -1.11 -4.10 -21.59
N ASP A 140 -1.05 -2.81 -21.82
CA ASP A 140 -2.24 -1.96 -22.01
C ASP A 140 -3.04 -2.39 -23.26
N ASP A 141 -2.37 -2.56 -24.40
CA ASP A 141 -2.99 -3.04 -25.64
C ASP A 141 -3.69 -4.41 -25.48
N CYS A 142 -3.08 -5.34 -24.72
CA CYS A 142 -3.65 -6.66 -24.43
C CYS A 142 -4.88 -6.55 -23.51
N CYS A 143 -4.81 -5.72 -22.47
CA CYS A 143 -5.94 -5.47 -21.58
C CYS A 143 -7.13 -4.85 -22.34
N GLN A 144 -6.89 -3.83 -23.16
CA GLN A 144 -7.92 -3.18 -23.96
C GLN A 144 -8.58 -4.16 -24.94
N LYS A 145 -7.80 -4.99 -25.64
CA LYS A 145 -8.32 -6.03 -26.54
C LYS A 145 -9.15 -7.05 -25.79
N ALA A 146 -8.68 -7.50 -24.62
CA ALA A 146 -9.38 -8.49 -23.81
C ALA A 146 -10.72 -7.91 -23.29
N SER A 147 -10.71 -6.68 -22.78
CA SER A 147 -11.93 -6.00 -22.35
C SER A 147 -12.94 -5.82 -23.47
N SER A 148 -12.50 -5.37 -24.65
CA SER A 148 -13.36 -5.20 -25.83
C SER A 148 -13.95 -6.52 -26.32
N LYS A 149 -13.18 -7.63 -26.26
CA LYS A 149 -13.60 -8.94 -26.74
C LYS A 149 -14.56 -9.64 -25.79
N SER A 150 -14.31 -9.55 -24.49
CA SER A 150 -15.14 -10.21 -23.45
C SER A 150 -16.33 -9.36 -23.01
N ASN A 151 -16.34 -8.06 -23.32
CA ASN A 151 -17.24 -7.06 -22.75
C ASN A 151 -17.17 -7.02 -21.19
N LYS A 152 -15.99 -7.26 -20.65
CA LYS A 152 -15.67 -7.30 -19.22
C LYS A 152 -14.44 -6.44 -18.92
N ILE A 153 -14.21 -6.15 -17.64
CA ILE A 153 -13.18 -5.24 -17.19
C ILE A 153 -11.87 -6.00 -16.96
N VAL A 154 -10.78 -5.54 -17.58
CA VAL A 154 -9.40 -5.81 -17.19
C VAL A 154 -8.53 -4.60 -17.51
N SER A 155 -7.66 -4.20 -16.58
CA SER A 155 -6.76 -3.06 -16.76
C SER A 155 -5.49 -3.22 -15.93
N PRO A 156 -4.41 -2.45 -16.23
CA PRO A 156 -3.31 -2.26 -15.30
C PRO A 156 -3.82 -1.71 -13.97
N ALA A 157 -3.30 -2.26 -12.87
CA ALA A 157 -3.69 -1.94 -11.50
C ALA A 157 -2.53 -1.43 -10.64
N ASN A 158 -1.30 -1.97 -10.80
CA ASN A 158 -0.11 -1.45 -10.16
C ASN A 158 1.03 -1.37 -11.15
N ILE A 159 1.56 -0.18 -11.37
CA ILE A 159 2.75 0.05 -12.18
C ILE A 159 3.94 0.09 -11.23
N ASN A 160 4.48 -1.10 -10.90
CA ASN A 160 5.47 -1.25 -9.83
C ASN A 160 6.89 -0.89 -10.26
N SER A 161 7.26 -1.19 -11.49
CA SER A 161 8.53 -0.83 -12.12
C SER A 161 8.44 -1.07 -13.64
N SER A 162 9.45 -0.68 -14.40
CA SER A 162 9.57 -1.03 -15.82
C SER A 162 9.57 -2.54 -16.09
N LYS A 163 9.76 -3.37 -15.04
CA LYS A 163 9.85 -4.84 -15.13
C LYS A 163 8.67 -5.57 -14.48
N GLN A 164 7.76 -4.85 -13.82
CA GLN A 164 6.63 -5.46 -13.14
C GLN A 164 5.41 -4.55 -13.17
N VAL A 165 4.35 -5.04 -13.80
CA VAL A 165 3.01 -4.43 -13.79
C VAL A 165 2.02 -5.49 -13.31
N VAL A 166 1.08 -5.09 -12.45
CA VAL A 166 -0.04 -5.95 -12.06
C VAL A 166 -1.27 -5.53 -12.85
N ILE A 167 -1.98 -6.50 -13.43
CA ILE A 167 -3.29 -6.31 -14.04
C ILE A 167 -4.38 -6.84 -13.11
N ALA A 168 -5.56 -6.22 -13.14
CA ALA A 168 -6.73 -6.62 -12.36
C ALA A 168 -8.01 -6.52 -13.18
N GLY A 169 -8.98 -7.36 -12.88
CA GLY A 169 -10.27 -7.36 -13.55
C GLY A 169 -11.10 -8.61 -13.28
N GLU A 170 -12.18 -8.78 -14.05
CA GLU A 170 -13.00 -9.98 -14.03
C GLU A 170 -12.21 -11.17 -14.58
N ASP A 171 -12.38 -12.34 -13.96
CA ASP A 171 -11.58 -13.54 -14.27
C ASP A 171 -11.49 -13.85 -15.77
N GLU A 172 -12.60 -13.84 -16.49
CA GLU A 172 -12.64 -14.13 -17.93
C GLU A 172 -11.82 -13.11 -18.75
N ALA A 173 -11.93 -11.80 -18.43
CA ALA A 173 -11.18 -10.78 -19.13
C ALA A 173 -9.69 -10.85 -18.81
N VAL A 174 -9.34 -11.16 -17.55
CA VAL A 174 -7.96 -11.34 -17.11
C VAL A 174 -7.32 -12.56 -17.79
N GLU A 175 -8.02 -13.69 -17.86
CA GLU A 175 -7.51 -14.89 -18.54
C GLU A 175 -7.28 -14.64 -20.04
N LEU A 176 -8.20 -13.93 -20.70
CA LEU A 176 -8.05 -13.54 -22.10
C LEU A 176 -6.88 -12.56 -22.29
N ALA A 177 -6.68 -11.61 -21.38
CA ALA A 177 -5.54 -10.71 -21.40
C ALA A 177 -4.21 -11.48 -21.24
N ILE A 178 -4.17 -12.48 -20.35
CA ILE A 178 -3.01 -13.36 -20.16
C ILE A 178 -2.70 -14.18 -21.44
N GLU A 179 -3.72 -14.69 -22.12
CA GLU A 179 -3.54 -15.35 -23.40
C GLU A 179 -2.90 -14.42 -24.43
N TYR A 180 -3.45 -13.21 -24.61
CA TYR A 180 -2.90 -12.22 -25.52
C TYR A 180 -1.47 -11.80 -25.15
N LEU A 181 -1.19 -11.61 -23.86
CA LEU A 181 0.15 -11.30 -23.37
C LEU A 181 1.16 -12.39 -23.72
N LYS A 182 0.82 -13.66 -23.50
CA LYS A 182 1.69 -14.79 -23.87
C LYS A 182 1.95 -14.83 -25.39
N ASN A 183 0.93 -14.60 -26.20
CA ASN A 183 1.05 -14.54 -27.67
C ASN A 183 1.91 -13.35 -28.13
N ASN A 184 2.03 -12.29 -27.31
CA ASN A 184 2.92 -11.14 -27.54
C ASN A 184 4.26 -11.24 -26.78
N GLY A 185 4.66 -12.44 -26.35
CA GLY A 185 6.00 -12.71 -25.82
C GLY A 185 6.15 -12.56 -24.31
N ALA A 186 5.08 -12.31 -23.54
CA ALA A 186 5.15 -12.28 -22.08
C ALA A 186 5.49 -13.70 -21.55
N LYS A 187 6.64 -13.83 -20.89
CA LYS A 187 7.15 -15.12 -20.42
C LYS A 187 6.66 -15.49 -19.03
N LYS A 188 6.25 -14.53 -18.23
CA LYS A 188 5.95 -14.75 -16.81
C LYS A 188 4.75 -13.91 -16.36
N CYS A 189 3.61 -14.60 -16.16
CA CYS A 189 2.37 -14.05 -15.63
C CYS A 189 2.04 -14.85 -14.36
N ILE A 190 2.03 -14.20 -13.21
CA ILE A 190 1.89 -14.86 -11.90
C ILE A 190 0.59 -14.40 -11.27
N ARG A 191 -0.32 -15.34 -11.00
CA ARG A 191 -1.55 -15.06 -10.25
C ARG A 191 -1.18 -14.64 -8.81
N LEU A 192 -1.78 -13.55 -8.35
CA LEU A 192 -1.61 -13.10 -6.97
C LEU A 192 -2.65 -13.79 -6.08
N ASN A 193 -2.24 -14.14 -4.86
CA ASN A 193 -3.14 -14.68 -3.86
C ASN A 193 -3.88 -13.54 -3.14
N VAL A 194 -4.80 -12.92 -3.85
CA VAL A 194 -5.67 -11.84 -3.34
C VAL A 194 -7.12 -12.17 -3.68
N SER A 195 -8.03 -11.78 -2.80
CA SER A 195 -9.47 -12.07 -2.95
C SER A 195 -10.22 -10.97 -3.71
N VAL A 196 -9.61 -9.79 -3.91
CA VAL A 196 -10.27 -8.61 -4.46
C VAL A 196 -9.42 -8.00 -5.57
N PRO A 197 -9.99 -7.78 -6.77
CA PRO A 197 -9.29 -7.14 -7.91
C PRO A 197 -9.24 -5.63 -7.71
N SER A 198 -8.29 -5.14 -6.91
CA SER A 198 -8.15 -3.72 -6.58
C SER A 198 -7.56 -2.88 -7.70
N HIS A 199 -7.76 -1.56 -7.62
CA HIS A 199 -7.20 -0.55 -8.53
C HIS A 199 -7.68 -0.66 -9.98
N CYS A 200 -8.93 -1.10 -10.17
CA CYS A 200 -9.63 -1.15 -11.44
C CYS A 200 -11.11 -0.74 -11.29
N GLU A 201 -11.83 -0.61 -12.37
CA GLU A 201 -13.22 -0.11 -12.37
C GLU A 201 -14.20 -0.97 -11.57
N LEU A 202 -13.87 -2.23 -11.27
CA LEU A 202 -14.67 -3.09 -10.38
C LEU A 202 -14.80 -2.51 -8.96
N MET A 203 -13.91 -1.60 -8.56
CA MET A 203 -13.93 -0.94 -7.25
C MET A 203 -14.79 0.34 -7.22
N TYR A 204 -15.55 0.67 -8.27
CA TYR A 204 -16.31 1.91 -8.35
C TYR A 204 -17.31 2.09 -7.20
N GLU A 205 -18.07 1.05 -6.87
CA GLU A 205 -19.02 1.11 -5.75
C GLU A 205 -18.32 1.26 -4.40
N ALA A 206 -17.19 0.56 -4.19
CA ALA A 206 -16.36 0.71 -3.01
C ALA A 206 -15.80 2.13 -2.89
N ALA A 207 -15.36 2.73 -3.99
CA ALA A 207 -14.86 4.11 -4.04
C ALA A 207 -15.96 5.12 -3.69
N THR A 208 -17.19 4.89 -4.16
CA THR A 208 -18.36 5.74 -3.85
C THR A 208 -18.70 5.68 -2.35
N LYS A 209 -18.75 4.48 -1.77
CA LYS A 209 -18.99 4.29 -0.33
C LYS A 209 -17.85 4.90 0.51
N LEU A 210 -16.59 4.73 0.08
CA LEU A 210 -15.42 5.31 0.73
C LEU A 210 -15.48 6.84 0.76
N SER A 211 -15.98 7.47 -0.30
CA SER A 211 -16.15 8.94 -0.35
C SER A 211 -16.98 9.46 0.81
N THR A 212 -18.07 8.76 1.16
CA THR A 212 -18.93 9.13 2.29
C THR A 212 -18.21 9.05 3.63
N ILE A 213 -17.43 7.98 3.85
CA ILE A 213 -16.67 7.83 5.09
C ILE A 213 -15.55 8.87 5.22
N LEU A 214 -14.91 9.24 4.10
CA LEU A 214 -13.90 10.30 4.09
C LEU A 214 -14.48 11.69 4.36
N ASP A 215 -15.78 11.91 4.16
CA ASP A 215 -16.47 13.16 4.56
C ASP A 215 -16.70 13.26 6.08
N GLU A 216 -16.68 12.13 6.79
CA GLU A 216 -16.91 12.08 8.23
C GLU A 216 -15.64 12.37 9.06
N ILE A 217 -14.47 12.36 8.43
CA ILE A 217 -13.19 12.56 9.12
C ILE A 217 -12.56 13.91 8.78
N LYS A 218 -11.75 14.40 9.70
CA LYS A 218 -10.94 15.59 9.47
C LYS A 218 -9.62 15.20 8.83
N ILE A 219 -9.34 15.76 7.65
CA ILE A 219 -8.03 15.65 7.01
C ILE A 219 -7.34 17.03 7.11
N ASN A 220 -6.15 17.06 7.70
CA ASN A 220 -5.32 18.25 7.81
C ASN A 220 -4.27 18.28 6.69
N ASN A 221 -3.52 19.38 6.60
CA ASN A 221 -2.31 19.43 5.79
C ASN A 221 -1.28 18.45 6.32
N CYS A 222 -0.51 17.85 5.42
CA CYS A 222 0.61 16.98 5.81
C CYS A 222 1.74 17.81 6.44
N GLU A 223 2.28 17.37 7.57
CA GLU A 223 3.49 17.97 8.17
C GLU A 223 4.75 17.63 7.38
N TYR A 224 4.79 16.44 6.76
CA TYR A 224 5.90 15.97 5.93
C TYR A 224 5.47 15.90 4.47
N GLU A 225 6.46 15.98 3.56
CA GLU A 225 6.20 15.75 2.14
C GLU A 225 5.60 14.34 1.94
N LEU A 226 4.44 14.26 1.26
CA LEU A 226 3.78 12.99 0.96
C LEU A 226 3.47 12.91 -0.54
N ILE A 227 3.82 11.77 -1.15
CA ILE A 227 3.55 11.48 -2.57
C ILE A 227 2.40 10.47 -2.68
N HIS A 228 1.39 10.82 -3.45
CA HIS A 228 0.17 10.01 -3.65
C HIS A 228 0.33 8.95 -4.74
N ASN A 229 -0.42 7.85 -4.60
CA ASN A 229 -0.40 6.72 -5.56
C ASN A 229 -1.00 7.05 -6.91
N LEU A 230 -2.01 7.91 -6.95
CA LEU A 230 -2.77 8.22 -8.15
C LEU A 230 -1.94 8.82 -9.28
N ASP A 231 -1.05 9.76 -8.95
CA ASP A 231 -0.37 10.63 -9.91
C ASP A 231 1.10 10.90 -9.56
N ALA A 232 1.64 10.23 -8.54
CA ALA A 232 2.99 10.44 -8.02
C ALA A 232 3.28 11.91 -7.65
N LYS A 233 2.27 12.66 -7.19
CA LYS A 233 2.37 14.08 -6.83
C LYS A 233 1.93 14.32 -5.40
N LYS A 234 2.39 15.43 -4.82
CA LYS A 234 1.94 15.95 -3.54
C LYS A 234 0.49 16.46 -3.62
N SER A 235 -0.14 16.61 -2.46
CA SER A 235 -1.37 17.39 -2.31
C SER A 235 -1.18 18.41 -1.20
N ASN A 236 -1.79 19.57 -1.40
CA ASN A 236 -1.64 20.70 -0.48
C ASN A 236 -2.96 21.05 0.25
N ASP A 237 -4.05 20.32 -0.03
CA ASP A 237 -5.36 20.59 0.53
C ASP A 237 -6.19 19.30 0.72
N PHE A 238 -7.15 19.40 1.63
CA PHE A 238 -8.07 18.34 1.97
C PHE A 238 -8.80 17.73 0.76
N SER A 239 -9.35 18.57 -0.11
CA SER A 239 -10.17 18.10 -1.24
C SER A 239 -9.33 17.28 -2.23
N SER A 240 -8.08 17.70 -2.46
CA SER A 240 -7.13 16.98 -3.31
C SER A 240 -6.76 15.63 -2.70
N ILE A 241 -6.42 15.57 -1.40
CA ILE A 241 -6.10 14.33 -0.70
C ILE A 241 -7.28 13.36 -0.78
N LYS A 242 -8.48 13.81 -0.38
CA LYS A 242 -9.71 13.00 -0.44
C LYS A 242 -9.96 12.45 -1.84
N ASN A 243 -9.93 13.30 -2.86
CA ASN A 243 -10.18 12.89 -4.25
C ASN A 243 -9.16 11.83 -4.71
N LYS A 244 -7.89 12.00 -4.37
CA LYS A 244 -6.84 11.02 -4.72
C LYS A 244 -7.06 9.68 -4.05
N LEU A 245 -7.47 9.64 -2.77
CA LEU A 245 -7.78 8.40 -2.04
C LEU A 245 -8.98 7.67 -2.65
N ILE A 246 -10.02 8.38 -3.10
CA ILE A 246 -11.18 7.81 -3.77
C ILE A 246 -10.77 7.21 -5.12
N LEU A 247 -10.07 7.98 -5.94
CA LEU A 247 -9.64 7.55 -7.26
C LEU A 247 -8.58 6.44 -7.22
N GLN A 248 -7.79 6.36 -6.14
CA GLN A 248 -6.82 5.27 -5.92
C GLN A 248 -7.48 3.89 -6.01
N LEU A 249 -8.75 3.73 -5.59
CA LEU A 249 -9.43 2.44 -5.65
C LEU A 249 -9.70 1.95 -7.08
N THR A 250 -9.93 2.88 -8.01
CA THR A 250 -10.35 2.58 -9.39
C THR A 250 -9.26 2.84 -10.43
N LYS A 251 -8.13 3.39 -10.04
CA LYS A 251 -7.03 3.76 -10.94
C LYS A 251 -5.71 3.10 -10.51
N PRO A 252 -4.78 2.91 -11.45
CA PRO A 252 -3.50 2.28 -11.15
C PRO A 252 -2.68 3.02 -10.10
N VAL A 253 -2.01 2.25 -9.25
CA VAL A 253 -0.95 2.75 -8.37
C VAL A 253 0.29 3.07 -9.22
N GLN A 254 0.72 4.34 -9.24
CA GLN A 254 1.87 4.84 -10.00
C GLN A 254 3.18 4.66 -9.21
N TRP A 255 3.48 3.43 -8.73
CA TRP A 255 4.62 3.18 -7.86
C TRP A 255 5.97 3.46 -8.53
N SER A 256 6.10 3.12 -9.80
CA SER A 256 7.32 3.41 -10.57
C SER A 256 7.63 4.90 -10.65
N ASP A 257 6.62 5.74 -10.80
CA ASP A 257 6.79 7.20 -10.84
C ASP A 257 7.13 7.75 -9.46
N ILE A 258 6.52 7.19 -8.38
CA ILE A 258 6.91 7.52 -7.00
C ILE A 258 8.39 7.17 -6.77
N MET A 259 8.84 5.99 -7.19
CA MET A 259 10.25 5.59 -7.06
C MET A 259 11.18 6.46 -7.91
N THR A 260 10.74 6.92 -9.07
CA THR A 260 11.47 7.91 -9.87
C THR A 260 11.67 9.21 -9.09
N HIS A 261 10.64 9.70 -8.42
CA HIS A 261 10.75 10.87 -7.54
C HIS A 261 11.72 10.62 -6.37
N VAL A 262 11.58 9.49 -5.67
CA VAL A 262 12.47 9.07 -4.57
C VAL A 262 13.93 9.02 -5.03
N LYS A 263 14.20 8.45 -6.20
CA LYS A 263 15.55 8.33 -6.77
C LYS A 263 16.23 9.69 -6.94
N THR A 264 15.48 10.74 -7.31
CA THR A 264 16.04 12.10 -7.44
C THR A 264 16.58 12.67 -6.14
N LYS A 265 16.12 12.18 -4.99
CA LYS A 265 16.55 12.64 -3.67
C LYS A 265 17.91 12.06 -3.24
N ASN A 266 18.34 10.96 -3.85
CA ASN A 266 19.63 10.29 -3.57
C ASN A 266 19.91 10.10 -2.07
N GLY A 267 18.89 9.64 -1.35
CA GLY A 267 18.88 9.52 0.11
C GLY A 267 18.83 8.09 0.60
N ILE A 268 18.31 7.95 1.81
CA ILE A 268 18.02 6.67 2.47
C ILE A 268 16.55 6.32 2.21
N PHE A 269 16.28 5.10 1.80
CA PHE A 269 14.93 4.55 1.66
C PHE A 269 14.68 3.54 2.80
N ILE A 270 13.64 3.76 3.58
CA ILE A 270 13.25 2.89 4.69
C ILE A 270 11.87 2.33 4.41
N GLU A 271 11.76 1.02 4.21
CA GLU A 271 10.48 0.33 4.27
C GLU A 271 10.10 0.14 5.74
N CYS A 272 8.99 0.76 6.16
CA CYS A 272 8.51 0.72 7.52
C CYS A 272 7.21 -0.08 7.61
N GLY A 273 7.29 -1.29 8.14
CA GLY A 273 6.17 -2.22 8.25
C GLY A 273 6.58 -3.68 8.08
N PRO A 274 5.59 -4.61 8.10
CA PRO A 274 5.86 -6.03 8.06
C PRO A 274 6.45 -6.48 6.72
N LYS A 275 7.41 -7.42 6.77
CA LYS A 275 8.19 -7.94 5.63
C LYS A 275 9.09 -6.87 4.96
N ASN A 276 9.43 -7.10 3.67
CA ASN A 276 10.35 -6.26 2.89
C ASN A 276 9.96 -6.22 1.39
N ILE A 277 8.65 -6.11 1.12
CA ILE A 277 8.12 -6.14 -0.26
C ILE A 277 8.53 -4.89 -1.04
N LEU A 278 8.41 -3.71 -0.41
CA LEU A 278 8.76 -2.45 -1.05
C LEU A 278 10.27 -2.29 -1.25
N SER A 279 11.08 -2.89 -0.39
CA SER A 279 12.53 -2.98 -0.56
C SER A 279 12.89 -3.69 -1.88
N GLY A 280 12.18 -4.77 -2.20
CA GLY A 280 12.31 -5.45 -3.50
C GLY A 280 11.90 -4.58 -4.68
N LEU A 281 10.79 -3.84 -4.54
CA LEU A 281 10.31 -2.91 -5.57
C LEU A 281 11.23 -1.68 -5.71
N ALA A 282 11.75 -1.15 -4.61
CA ALA A 282 12.71 -0.05 -4.63
C ALA A 282 13.99 -0.46 -5.39
N LYS A 283 14.52 -1.65 -5.11
CA LYS A 283 15.67 -2.21 -5.85
C LYS A 283 15.36 -2.39 -7.33
N ALA A 284 14.15 -2.81 -7.70
CA ALA A 284 13.73 -2.96 -9.09
C ALA A 284 13.60 -1.62 -9.84
N ASN A 285 13.54 -0.50 -9.10
CA ASN A 285 13.56 0.88 -9.61
C ASN A 285 14.92 1.56 -9.41
N ASP A 286 16.00 0.79 -9.19
CA ASP A 286 17.38 1.25 -9.02
C ASP A 286 17.52 2.25 -7.84
N ILE A 287 16.81 2.03 -6.74
CA ILE A 287 17.05 2.73 -5.48
C ILE A 287 18.17 1.99 -4.75
N ASP A 288 19.13 2.74 -4.27
CA ASP A 288 20.20 2.29 -3.39
C ASP A 288 19.88 2.64 -1.91
N ASN A 289 20.74 2.26 -0.97
CA ASN A 289 20.60 2.58 0.46
C ASN A 289 19.22 2.22 1.04
N ILE A 290 18.79 0.98 0.82
CA ILE A 290 17.49 0.44 1.23
C ILE A 290 17.62 -0.25 2.59
N TYR A 291 16.74 0.12 3.52
CA TYR A 291 16.64 -0.46 4.86
C TYR A 291 15.19 -0.84 5.17
N THR A 292 14.99 -1.74 6.13
CA THR A 292 13.63 -2.16 6.54
C THR A 292 13.54 -2.32 8.05
N THR A 293 12.46 -1.84 8.64
CA THR A 293 12.19 -1.98 10.09
C THR A 293 11.99 -3.44 10.49
N SER A 294 11.62 -4.32 9.58
CA SER A 294 11.49 -5.76 9.81
C SER A 294 12.83 -6.49 10.05
N SER A 295 13.98 -5.83 9.80
CA SER A 295 15.29 -6.37 10.13
C SER A 295 15.61 -6.22 11.61
N SER A 296 16.03 -7.29 12.27
CA SER A 296 16.47 -7.26 13.68
C SER A 296 17.69 -6.38 13.93
N THR A 297 18.46 -6.06 12.89
CA THR A 297 19.66 -5.20 12.95
C THR A 297 19.36 -3.74 12.58
N PHE A 298 18.14 -3.42 12.14
CA PHE A 298 17.77 -2.11 11.61
C PHE A 298 18.20 -0.93 12.49
N ILE A 299 17.80 -0.92 13.76
CA ILE A 299 18.13 0.18 14.70
C ILE A 299 19.65 0.35 14.85
N SER A 300 20.40 -0.75 14.97
CA SER A 300 21.86 -0.69 15.13
C SER A 300 22.58 -0.26 13.85
N GLU A 301 22.06 -0.63 12.68
CA GLU A 301 22.60 -0.19 11.39
C GLU A 301 22.35 1.28 11.15
N MET A 302 21.11 1.73 11.35
CA MET A 302 20.75 3.13 11.18
C MET A 302 21.48 4.05 12.15
N GLY A 303 21.67 3.66 13.42
CA GLY A 303 22.43 4.43 14.40
C GLY A 303 23.92 4.61 14.06
N LYS A 304 24.47 3.85 13.09
CA LYS A 304 25.83 4.04 12.57
C LYS A 304 25.89 4.91 11.33
N ILE A 305 24.76 5.09 10.66
CA ILE A 305 24.67 5.77 9.35
C ILE A 305 24.21 7.23 9.52
N LEU A 306 23.37 7.46 10.51
CA LEU A 306 22.84 8.76 10.90
C LEU A 306 23.71 9.44 11.94
#